data_903832bfac7159bb0b01f861229d3e10
#
_entry.id   903832bfac7159bb0b01f861229d3e10
#
_cell.length_a   1.000
_cell.length_b   1.000
_cell.length_c   1.000
_cell.angle_alpha   90.00
_cell.angle_beta   90.00
_cell.angle_gamma   90.00
#
_symmetry.space_group_name_H-M   'P 1'
#
loop_
_entity.id
_entity.type
_entity.pdbx_description
1 polymer ?
#
loop_
_entity_poly.entity_id
_entity_poly.type
_entity_poly.pdbx_seq_one_letter_code
_entity_poly.pdbx_strand_id
1 'polypeptide(L)'
;MCYKIRKKQKNYGLRRPRDAHYQLGNAYHEGGDLKKSKFHFEAGAMSGHEEARFNLGLMEGKCGNFERAVKQYMIAASAGDCHSMHHLRFLFGLGGLNRESINSALEALQ
;
A
#
# COMPACT_ATOMS: atom_id res chain seq x y z
N MET A 1 7.78 15.01 -5.91
CA MET A 1 6.40 14.54 -5.86
C MET A 1 6.05 14.13 -4.44
N CYS A 2 4.94 14.62 -3.96
CA CYS A 2 4.53 14.35 -2.59
C CYS A 2 3.48 13.24 -2.60
N TYR A 3 3.77 12.16 -1.89
CA TYR A 3 2.81 11.09 -1.75
C TYR A 3 1.95 11.33 -0.53
N LYS A 4 0.67 11.32 -0.74
CA LYS A 4 -0.29 11.36 0.36
C LYS A 4 -0.86 9.96 0.54
N ILE A 5 -1.07 9.57 1.77
CA ILE A 5 -1.82 8.36 2.05
C ILE A 5 -3.21 8.56 1.46
N ARG A 6 -3.65 7.60 0.66
CA ARG A 6 -4.96 7.68 0.03
C ARG A 6 -6.05 7.58 1.07
N LYS A 7 -7.00 8.50 0.97
CA LYS A 7 -8.19 8.46 1.81
C LYS A 7 -9.38 8.16 0.96
N LYS A 8 -10.16 7.22 1.41
CA LYS A 8 -11.46 6.99 0.83
C LYS A 8 -12.44 7.97 1.44
N GLN A 9 -13.40 8.42 0.63
CA GLN A 9 -14.48 9.24 1.15
C GLN A 9 -15.19 8.48 2.27
N LYS A 10 -15.59 9.18 3.30
CA LYS A 10 -16.24 8.55 4.43
C LYS A 10 -17.47 7.78 3.98
N ASN A 11 -17.53 6.55 4.39
CA ASN A 11 -18.66 5.71 4.16
C ASN A 11 -19.37 5.47 5.48
N TYR A 12 -20.56 6.01 5.61
CA TYR A 12 -21.32 5.93 6.85
C TYR A 12 -22.20 4.69 6.92
N GLY A 13 -22.19 3.87 5.90
CA GLY A 13 -22.98 2.67 5.87
C GLY A 13 -22.28 1.48 6.51
N LEU A 14 -22.42 0.35 5.88
CA LEU A 14 -21.82 -0.90 6.36
C LEU A 14 -20.31 -0.83 6.33
N ARG A 15 -19.71 -1.10 7.46
CA ARG A 15 -18.26 -1.14 7.56
C ARG A 15 -17.80 -2.56 7.69
N ARG A 16 -17.04 -3.00 6.70
CA ARG A 16 -16.33 -4.25 6.80
C ARG A 16 -15.10 -4.04 7.68
N PRO A 17 -14.62 -5.09 8.36
CA PRO A 17 -13.40 -4.94 9.16
C PRO A 17 -12.22 -4.36 8.40
N ARG A 18 -12.05 -4.74 7.13
CA ARG A 18 -10.97 -4.18 6.30
C ARG A 18 -11.12 -2.68 6.11
N ASP A 19 -12.34 -2.19 5.93
CA ASP A 19 -12.59 -0.76 5.75
C ASP A 19 -12.34 0.01 7.04
N ALA A 20 -12.72 -0.57 8.17
CA ALA A 20 -12.47 0.04 9.47
C ALA A 20 -10.98 0.18 9.73
N HIS A 21 -10.19 -0.84 9.44
CA HIS A 21 -8.75 -0.78 9.59
C HIS A 21 -8.12 0.27 8.68
N TYR A 22 -8.61 0.37 7.44
CA TYR A 22 -8.12 1.38 6.52
C TYR A 22 -8.38 2.79 7.06
N GLN A 23 -9.57 3.05 7.56
CA GLN A 23 -9.91 4.34 8.11
C GLN A 23 -9.09 4.67 9.36
N LEU A 24 -8.90 3.69 10.24
CA LEU A 24 -8.07 3.88 11.42
C LEU A 24 -6.61 4.14 11.03
N GLY A 25 -6.12 3.43 10.03
CA GLY A 25 -4.78 3.67 9.51
C GLY A 25 -4.60 5.11 9.05
N ASN A 26 -5.57 5.62 8.29
CA ASN A 26 -5.55 7.02 7.85
C ASN A 26 -5.60 8.00 9.02
N ALA A 27 -6.47 7.74 9.98
CA ALA A 27 -6.62 8.62 11.13
C ALA A 27 -5.33 8.70 11.95
N TYR A 28 -4.71 7.55 12.23
CA TYR A 28 -3.45 7.54 12.95
C TYR A 28 -2.33 8.18 12.14
N HIS A 29 -2.31 8.00 10.83
CA HIS A 29 -1.31 8.64 9.99
C HIS A 29 -1.41 10.16 10.08
N GLU A 30 -2.62 10.69 10.01
CA GLU A 30 -2.84 12.13 10.14
C GLU A 30 -2.47 12.65 11.52
N GLY A 31 -2.67 11.84 12.54
CA GLY A 31 -2.28 12.19 13.89
C GLY A 31 -0.81 12.01 14.19
N GLY A 32 -0.04 11.52 13.24
CA GLY A 32 1.39 11.33 13.39
C GLY A 32 1.81 10.03 14.07
N ASP A 33 0.87 9.17 14.42
CA ASP A 33 1.17 7.88 15.03
C ASP A 33 1.37 6.83 13.92
N LEU A 34 2.58 6.83 13.35
CA LEU A 34 2.88 5.96 12.22
C LEU A 34 2.89 4.49 12.59
N LYS A 35 3.21 4.18 13.83
CA LYS A 35 3.24 2.80 14.29
C LYS A 35 1.84 2.17 14.29
N LYS A 36 0.88 2.88 14.87
CA LYS A 36 -0.51 2.41 14.86
C LYS A 36 -1.10 2.44 13.46
N SER A 37 -0.75 3.47 12.69
CA SER A 37 -1.18 3.57 11.29
C SER A 37 -0.74 2.33 10.51
N LYS A 38 0.52 1.96 10.63
CA LYS A 38 1.06 0.78 9.95
C LYS A 38 0.34 -0.49 10.38
N PHE A 39 0.11 -0.65 11.68
CA PHE A 39 -0.60 -1.80 12.20
C PHE A 39 -1.97 -1.97 11.54
N HIS A 40 -2.73 -0.88 11.46
CA HIS A 40 -4.07 -0.94 10.87
C HIS A 40 -4.04 -1.13 9.35
N PHE A 41 -3.09 -0.52 8.67
CA PHE A 41 -2.94 -0.76 7.23
C PHE A 41 -2.56 -2.21 6.96
N GLU A 42 -1.70 -2.79 7.79
CA GLU A 42 -1.36 -4.21 7.64
C GLU A 42 -2.59 -5.10 7.85
N ALA A 43 -3.35 -4.83 8.87
CA ALA A 43 -4.57 -5.60 9.15
C ALA A 43 -5.58 -5.46 8.01
N GLY A 44 -5.77 -4.24 7.50
CA GLY A 44 -6.66 -4.01 6.37
C GLY A 44 -6.18 -4.70 5.11
N ALA A 45 -4.88 -4.63 4.84
CA ALA A 45 -4.29 -5.28 3.67
C ALA A 45 -4.47 -6.79 3.72
N MET A 46 -4.25 -7.39 4.88
CA MET A 46 -4.44 -8.83 5.05
C MET A 46 -5.89 -9.24 4.89
N SER A 47 -6.83 -8.33 5.14
CA SER A 47 -8.25 -8.58 4.94
C SER A 47 -8.69 -8.32 3.49
N GLY A 48 -7.77 -7.98 2.61
CA GLY A 48 -8.04 -7.77 1.19
C GLY A 48 -8.35 -6.34 0.78
N HIS A 49 -8.05 -5.36 1.62
CA HIS A 49 -8.26 -3.96 1.27
C HIS A 49 -7.07 -3.43 0.46
N GLU A 50 -7.28 -3.23 -0.83
CA GLU A 50 -6.21 -2.87 -1.76
C GLU A 50 -5.59 -1.51 -1.46
N GLU A 51 -6.42 -0.53 -1.10
CA GLU A 51 -5.93 0.80 -0.79
C GLU A 51 -5.09 0.81 0.48
N ALA A 52 -5.45 -0.01 1.48
CA ALA A 52 -4.63 -0.17 2.67
C ALA A 52 -3.27 -0.75 2.31
N ARG A 53 -3.25 -1.72 1.41
CA ARG A 53 -2.00 -2.32 0.94
C ARG A 53 -1.14 -1.31 0.19
N PHE A 54 -1.75 -0.49 -0.65
CA PHE A 54 -1.02 0.57 -1.35
C PHE A 54 -0.41 1.55 -0.35
N ASN A 55 -1.19 1.98 0.64
CA ASN A 55 -0.70 2.89 1.67
C ASN A 55 0.43 2.27 2.48
N LEU A 56 0.32 0.99 2.77
CA LEU A 56 1.39 0.25 3.45
C LEU A 56 2.68 0.28 2.62
N GLY A 57 2.55 0.10 1.31
CA GLY A 57 3.69 0.21 0.40
C GLY A 57 4.34 1.58 0.46
N LEU A 58 3.55 2.65 0.49
CA LEU A 58 4.07 4.00 0.61
C LEU A 58 4.84 4.19 1.92
N MET A 59 4.32 3.66 3.00
CA MET A 59 5.00 3.76 4.31
C MET A 59 6.30 2.98 4.32
N GLU A 60 6.30 1.79 3.76
CA GLU A 60 7.52 0.99 3.67
C GLU A 60 8.58 1.70 2.84
N GLY A 61 8.18 2.33 1.74
CA GLY A 61 9.09 3.09 0.89
C GLY A 61 9.72 4.28 1.62
N LYS A 62 8.92 4.98 2.42
CA LYS A 62 9.42 6.12 3.20
C LYS A 62 10.42 5.69 4.26
N CYS A 63 10.27 4.47 4.78
CA CYS A 63 11.18 3.92 5.77
C CYS A 63 12.42 3.29 5.14
N GLY A 64 12.54 3.32 3.83
CA GLY A 64 13.68 2.72 3.14
C GLY A 64 13.54 1.23 2.86
N ASN A 65 12.40 0.64 3.18
CA ASN A 65 12.14 -0.77 2.93
C ASN A 65 11.62 -0.96 1.51
N PHE A 66 12.48 -0.71 0.54
CA PHE A 66 12.09 -0.63 -0.86
C PHE A 66 11.53 -1.94 -1.39
N GLU A 67 12.16 -3.05 -1.06
CA GLU A 67 11.68 -4.37 -1.52
C GLU A 67 10.30 -4.69 -0.97
N ARG A 68 10.06 -4.37 0.30
CA ARG A 68 8.74 -4.57 0.91
C ARG A 68 7.70 -3.67 0.24
N ALA A 69 8.08 -2.44 -0.05
CA ALA A 69 7.18 -1.51 -0.74
C ALA A 69 6.75 -2.07 -2.08
N VAL A 70 7.71 -2.56 -2.87
CA VAL A 70 7.44 -3.15 -4.17
C VAL A 70 6.51 -4.34 -4.06
N LYS A 71 6.74 -5.22 -3.09
CA LYS A 71 5.88 -6.38 -2.88
C LYS A 71 4.44 -5.95 -2.58
N GLN A 72 4.25 -4.93 -1.75
CA GLN A 72 2.92 -4.45 -1.44
C GLN A 72 2.22 -3.90 -2.69
N TYR A 73 2.95 -3.13 -3.50
CA TYR A 73 2.38 -2.60 -4.74
C TYR A 73 2.02 -3.71 -5.71
N MET A 74 2.84 -4.74 -5.80
CA MET A 74 2.59 -5.84 -6.72
C MET A 74 1.38 -6.66 -6.31
N ILE A 75 1.22 -6.91 -5.02
CA ILE A 75 0.03 -7.60 -4.53
C ILE A 75 -1.22 -6.78 -4.84
N ALA A 76 -1.19 -5.49 -4.56
CA ALA A 76 -2.33 -4.61 -4.83
C ALA A 76 -2.62 -4.53 -6.33
N ALA A 77 -1.59 -4.43 -7.16
CA ALA A 77 -1.74 -4.38 -8.60
C ALA A 77 -2.35 -5.66 -9.16
N SER A 78 -1.93 -6.82 -8.63
CA SER A 78 -2.49 -8.09 -9.07
C SER A 78 -3.94 -8.25 -8.68
N ALA A 79 -4.39 -7.52 -7.67
CA ALA A 79 -5.80 -7.47 -7.29
C ALA A 79 -6.58 -6.40 -8.07
N GLY A 80 -5.94 -5.70 -8.99
CA GLY A 80 -6.59 -4.74 -9.87
C GLY A 80 -6.45 -3.28 -9.47
N ASP A 81 -5.61 -2.95 -8.49
CA ASP A 81 -5.44 -1.58 -8.06
C ASP A 81 -4.60 -0.77 -9.06
N CYS A 82 -5.27 0.13 -9.79
CA CYS A 82 -4.60 0.94 -10.82
C CYS A 82 -3.51 1.85 -10.25
N HIS A 83 -3.70 2.36 -9.06
CA HIS A 83 -2.72 3.26 -8.44
C HIS A 83 -1.41 2.54 -8.19
N SER A 84 -1.50 1.30 -7.75
CA SER A 84 -0.30 0.49 -7.54
C SER A 84 0.41 0.20 -8.85
N MET A 85 -0.35 -0.07 -9.92
CA MET A 85 0.24 -0.27 -11.24
C MET A 85 0.96 0.97 -11.73
N HIS A 86 0.33 2.13 -11.61
CA HIS A 86 0.96 3.40 -11.99
C HIS A 86 2.20 3.67 -11.18
N HIS A 87 2.14 3.41 -9.89
CA HIS A 87 3.27 3.65 -9.00
C HIS A 87 4.45 2.74 -9.33
N LEU A 88 4.18 1.49 -9.66
CA LEU A 88 5.22 0.56 -10.10
C LEU A 88 5.89 1.05 -11.38
N ARG A 89 5.10 1.52 -12.34
CA ARG A 89 5.64 2.08 -13.58
C ARG A 89 6.54 3.28 -13.30
N PHE A 90 6.11 4.13 -12.39
CA PHE A 90 6.89 5.30 -12.00
C PHE A 90 8.23 4.89 -11.40
N LEU A 91 8.21 3.95 -10.47
CA LEU A 91 9.42 3.46 -9.82
C LEU A 91 10.34 2.78 -10.83
N PHE A 92 9.78 2.02 -11.76
CA PHE A 92 10.54 1.39 -12.82
C PHE A 92 11.21 2.43 -13.72
N GLY A 93 10.46 3.49 -14.07
CA GLY A 93 10.96 4.57 -14.91
C GLY A 93 12.08 5.36 -14.28
N LEU A 94 12.14 5.39 -12.94
CA LEU A 94 13.23 6.06 -12.23
C LEU A 94 14.49 5.19 -12.12
N GLY A 95 14.44 3.96 -12.62
CA GLY A 95 15.56 3.04 -12.51
C GLY A 95 15.75 2.43 -11.13
N GLY A 96 14.81 2.69 -10.22
CA GLY A 96 14.84 2.10 -8.89
C GLY A 96 14.48 0.62 -8.87
N LEU A 97 13.86 0.16 -9.94
CA LEU A 97 13.50 -1.24 -10.12
C LEU A 97 13.95 -1.69 -11.49
N ASN A 98 14.51 -2.86 -11.57
CA ASN A 98 14.77 -3.51 -12.84
C ASN A 98 13.76 -4.63 -13.06
N ARG A 99 13.73 -5.15 -14.27
CA ARG A 99 12.81 -6.21 -14.64
C ARG A 99 13.00 -7.46 -13.78
N GLU A 100 14.25 -7.77 -13.45
CA GLU A 100 14.55 -8.93 -12.61
C GLU A 100 13.97 -8.81 -11.22
N SER A 101 14.08 -7.64 -10.61
CA SER A 101 13.52 -7.40 -9.29
C SER A 101 12.01 -7.59 -9.29
N ILE A 102 11.35 -7.10 -10.33
CA ILE A 102 9.91 -7.25 -10.48
C ILE A 102 9.55 -8.71 -10.67
N ASN A 103 10.27 -9.43 -11.54
CA ASN A 103 9.99 -10.83 -11.79
C ASN A 103 10.20 -11.67 -10.53
N SER A 104 11.27 -11.40 -9.78
CA SER A 104 11.54 -12.11 -8.53
C SER A 104 10.42 -11.91 -7.52
N ALA A 105 9.92 -10.67 -7.42
CA ALA A 105 8.82 -10.37 -6.52
C ALA A 105 7.53 -11.07 -6.96
N LEU A 106 7.27 -11.12 -8.28
CA LEU A 106 6.11 -11.83 -8.81
C LEU A 106 6.18 -13.32 -8.52
N GLU A 107 7.35 -13.93 -8.69
CA GLU A 107 7.54 -15.35 -8.38
C GLU A 107 7.29 -15.63 -6.91
N ALA A 108 7.71 -14.74 -6.03
CA ALA A 108 7.49 -14.89 -4.60
C ALA A 108 6.01 -14.84 -4.20
N LEU A 109 5.16 -14.28 -5.06
CA LEU A 109 3.72 -14.20 -4.80
C LEU A 109 2.96 -15.45 -5.26
N GLN A 110 3.59 -16.33 -5.98
CA GLN A 110 2.95 -17.56 -6.49
C GLN A 110 3.10 -18.73 -5.47
#